data_3296340d17f01e1d7465257d68cc8f5c
#
_entry.id   3296340d17f01e1d7465257d68cc8f5c
#
_cell.length_a   1.000
_cell.length_b   1.000
_cell.length_c   1.000
_cell.angle_alpha   90.00
_cell.angle_beta   90.00
_cell.angle_gamma   90.00
#
_symmetry.space_group_name_H-M   'P 1'
#
loop_
_entity.id
_entity.type
_entity.pdbx_description
1 polymer ?
#
loop_
_entity_poly.entity_id
_entity_poly.type
_entity_poly.pdbx_seq_one_letter_code
_entity_poly.pdbx_strand_id
1 'polypeptide(L)'
;MQIVFALAVLYVPFVGSLLEGCGKIFVKLMDFTDAGLTFLLGPYASKAAGFSFLLHSLPIVIFFSALVSMFYHWGIIQKVVGAFAWVLRKFMNISGSEGLVAAGNIFMGMTESPVLIKNYLPTMNRSEIFLVMVSGMGTIAGSVMGTYIGMLGGTDPAAKVLFATHLLSASVMAV
;
A
#
# COMPACT_ATOMS: atom_id res chain seq x y z
N MET A 1 4.66 -19.37 -7.23
CA MET A 1 5.34 -18.07 -7.02
C MET A 1 5.11 -17.52 -5.62
N GLN A 2 3.89 -17.38 -5.15
CA GLN A 2 3.57 -16.83 -3.83
C GLN A 2 4.27 -17.54 -2.66
N ILE A 3 4.29 -18.89 -2.65
CA ILE A 3 4.97 -19.67 -1.60
C ILE A 3 6.49 -19.40 -1.60
N VAL A 4 7.10 -19.32 -2.79
CA VAL A 4 8.53 -19.01 -2.91
C VAL A 4 8.83 -17.60 -2.40
N PHE A 5 7.97 -16.63 -2.70
CA PHE A 5 8.13 -15.28 -2.19
C PHE A 5 7.91 -15.20 -0.67
N ALA A 6 6.90 -15.90 -0.15
CA ALA A 6 6.67 -16.00 1.28
C ALA A 6 7.88 -16.60 2.02
N LEU A 7 8.45 -17.68 1.48
CA LEU A 7 9.68 -18.27 2.01
C LEU A 7 10.88 -17.30 1.89
N ALA A 8 10.99 -16.56 0.79
CA ALA A 8 12.04 -15.56 0.63
C ALA A 8 11.92 -14.44 1.67
N VAL A 9 10.71 -13.96 1.96
CA VAL A 9 10.47 -12.93 3.01
C VAL A 9 10.85 -13.46 4.40
N LEU A 10 10.57 -14.73 4.69
CA LEU A 10 10.84 -15.33 6.00
C LEU A 10 12.30 -15.75 6.20
N TYR A 11 12.95 -16.27 5.17
CA TYR A 11 14.28 -16.87 5.29
C TYR A 11 15.42 -16.02 4.72
N VAL A 12 15.15 -15.05 3.83
CA VAL A 12 16.17 -14.16 3.28
C VAL A 12 16.21 -12.86 4.08
N PRO A 13 17.22 -12.65 4.95
CA PRO A 13 17.26 -11.49 5.83
C PRO A 13 17.30 -10.16 5.09
N PHE A 14 17.80 -10.13 3.86
CA PHE A 14 17.84 -8.94 3.03
C PHE A 14 16.42 -8.48 2.62
N VAL A 15 15.54 -9.41 2.22
CA VAL A 15 14.16 -9.10 1.81
C VAL A 15 13.35 -8.66 3.02
N GLY A 16 13.50 -9.36 4.15
CA GLY A 16 12.86 -8.99 5.41
C GLY A 16 13.28 -7.59 5.90
N SER A 17 14.58 -7.31 5.88
CA SER A 17 15.12 -5.99 6.27
C SER A 17 14.62 -4.85 5.38
N LEU A 18 14.49 -5.08 4.08
CA LEU A 18 13.96 -4.08 3.15
C LEU A 18 12.48 -3.78 3.41
N LEU A 19 11.68 -4.82 3.61
CA LEU A 19 10.26 -4.66 3.96
C LEU A 19 10.08 -4.02 5.34
N GLU A 20 10.90 -4.38 6.32
CA GLU A 20 10.91 -3.74 7.64
C GLU A 20 11.28 -2.25 7.54
N GLY A 21 12.24 -1.90 6.70
CA GLY A 21 12.59 -0.51 6.40
C GLY A 21 11.41 0.27 5.83
N CYS A 22 10.70 -0.31 4.85
CA CYS A 22 9.48 0.27 4.31
C CYS A 22 8.38 0.41 5.38
N GLY A 23 8.21 -0.62 6.23
CA GLY A 23 7.28 -0.59 7.36
C GLY A 23 7.58 0.53 8.35
N LYS A 24 8.85 0.75 8.70
CA LYS A 24 9.28 1.84 9.58
C LYS A 24 8.97 3.23 8.99
N ILE A 25 9.21 3.41 7.68
CA ILE A 25 8.85 4.66 6.99
C ILE A 25 7.34 4.88 7.07
N PHE A 26 6.56 3.82 6.83
CA PHE A 26 5.11 3.89 6.86
C PHE A 26 4.58 4.26 8.25
N VAL A 27 5.09 3.64 9.31
CA VAL A 27 4.74 3.97 10.70
C VAL A 27 5.11 5.41 11.04
N LYS A 28 6.28 5.88 10.60
CA LYS A 28 6.69 7.28 10.82
C LYS A 28 5.75 8.28 10.13
N LEU A 29 5.23 7.94 8.95
CA LEU A 29 4.20 8.77 8.28
C LEU A 29 2.89 8.79 9.07
N MET A 30 2.52 7.68 9.72
CA MET A 30 1.36 7.64 10.62
C MET A 30 1.56 8.54 11.85
N ASP A 31 2.76 8.55 12.42
CA ASP A 31 3.07 9.42 13.56
C ASP A 31 2.93 10.91 13.20
N PHE A 32 3.25 11.30 11.97
CA PHE A 32 2.98 12.66 11.50
C PHE A 32 1.47 12.95 11.39
N THR A 33 0.67 11.97 10.99
CA THR A 33 -0.79 12.11 10.97
C THR A 33 -1.34 12.29 12.38
N ASP A 34 -0.87 11.49 13.33
CA ASP A 34 -1.27 11.58 14.75
C ASP A 34 -0.86 12.93 15.36
N ALA A 35 0.31 13.45 15.01
CA ALA A 35 0.75 14.78 15.43
C ALA A 35 -0.16 15.90 14.87
N GLY A 36 -0.51 15.81 13.58
CA GLY A 36 -1.45 16.74 12.96
C GLY A 36 -2.85 16.69 13.58
N LEU A 37 -3.34 15.49 13.89
CA LEU A 37 -4.61 15.30 14.59
C LEU A 37 -4.61 15.91 15.99
N THR A 38 -3.53 15.70 16.74
CA THR A 38 -3.38 16.25 18.07
C THR A 38 -3.36 17.79 18.03
N PHE A 39 -2.75 18.36 17.00
CA PHE A 39 -2.76 19.80 16.77
C PHE A 39 -4.17 20.35 16.46
N LEU A 40 -4.96 19.64 15.63
CA LEU A 40 -6.28 20.07 15.21
C LEU A 40 -7.37 19.85 16.25
N LEU A 41 -7.35 18.70 16.93
CA LEU A 41 -8.42 18.22 17.81
C LEU A 41 -8.03 18.24 19.29
N GLY A 42 -6.77 18.55 19.61
CA GLY A 42 -6.29 18.63 20.98
C GLY A 42 -6.54 17.35 21.79
N PRO A 43 -7.13 17.46 23.00
CA PRO A 43 -7.37 16.31 23.87
C PRO A 43 -8.26 15.22 23.28
N TYR A 44 -9.15 15.56 22.33
CA TYR A 44 -10.05 14.59 21.68
C TYR A 44 -9.31 13.62 20.74
N ALA A 45 -8.12 13.99 20.28
CA ALA A 45 -7.26 13.09 19.50
C ALA A 45 -6.48 12.12 20.39
N SER A 46 -6.52 12.28 21.71
CA SER A 46 -5.77 11.40 22.62
C SER A 46 -6.42 10.02 22.70
N LYS A 47 -5.58 8.98 22.60
CA LYS A 47 -6.02 7.57 22.74
C LYS A 47 -6.57 7.25 24.13
N ALA A 48 -6.40 8.15 25.10
CA ALA A 48 -6.99 8.02 26.44
C ALA A 48 -8.53 8.15 26.43
N ALA A 49 -9.10 8.80 25.42
CA ALA A 49 -10.57 8.89 25.24
C ALA A 49 -11.20 7.65 24.57
N GLY A 50 -10.39 6.63 24.26
CA GLY A 50 -10.81 5.45 23.50
C GLY A 50 -10.55 5.58 22.01
N PHE A 51 -10.41 4.43 21.32
CA PHE A 51 -10.27 4.40 19.87
C PHE A 51 -11.59 4.77 19.20
N SER A 52 -11.61 5.91 18.52
CA SER A 52 -12.71 6.29 17.64
C SER A 52 -12.30 6.11 16.19
N PHE A 53 -12.99 5.25 15.45
CA PHE A 53 -12.74 5.05 14.01
C PHE A 53 -12.80 6.36 13.24
N LEU A 54 -13.79 7.22 13.57
CA LEU A 54 -13.96 8.50 12.90
C LEU A 54 -12.75 9.43 13.11
N LEU A 55 -12.25 9.50 14.35
CA LEU A 55 -11.20 10.47 14.70
C LEU A 55 -9.78 9.97 14.39
N HIS A 56 -9.55 8.65 14.35
CA HIS A 56 -8.21 8.11 14.12
C HIS A 56 -8.03 7.54 12.72
N SER A 57 -9.03 6.82 12.18
CA SER A 57 -8.89 6.13 10.90
C SER A 57 -9.13 7.03 9.69
N LEU A 58 -10.17 7.87 9.72
CA LEU A 58 -10.47 8.74 8.58
C LEU A 58 -9.34 9.73 8.27
N PRO A 59 -8.73 10.43 9.25
CA PRO A 59 -7.62 11.31 8.96
C PRO A 59 -6.39 10.60 8.39
N ILE A 60 -6.11 9.37 8.81
CA ILE A 60 -5.05 8.56 8.21
C ILE A 60 -5.33 8.34 6.72
N VAL A 61 -6.57 7.95 6.37
CA VAL A 61 -6.97 7.75 4.97
C VAL A 61 -6.81 9.03 4.16
N ILE A 62 -7.28 10.17 4.68
CA ILE A 62 -7.18 11.48 4.02
C ILE A 62 -5.71 11.86 3.81
N PHE A 63 -4.87 11.73 4.83
CA PHE A 63 -3.45 12.06 4.76
C PHE A 63 -2.73 11.20 3.73
N PHE A 64 -2.90 9.87 3.76
CA PHE A 64 -2.27 8.97 2.81
C PHE A 64 -2.76 9.19 1.38
N SER A 65 -4.05 9.45 1.17
CA SER A 65 -4.59 9.77 -0.15
C SER A 65 -3.98 11.07 -0.71
N ALA A 66 -3.84 12.09 0.12
CA ALA A 66 -3.19 13.35 -0.26
C ALA A 66 -1.71 13.14 -0.59
N LEU A 67 -1.01 12.34 0.21
CA LEU A 67 0.41 12.03 0.04
C LEU A 67 0.66 11.22 -1.25
N VAL A 68 -0.16 10.22 -1.52
CA VAL A 68 -0.12 9.44 -2.77
C VAL A 68 -0.39 10.35 -3.98
N SER A 69 -1.38 11.23 -3.90
CA SER A 69 -1.69 12.20 -4.96
C SER A 69 -0.52 13.15 -5.23
N MET A 70 0.15 13.62 -4.19
CA MET A 70 1.34 14.48 -4.30
C MET A 70 2.51 13.73 -4.98
N PHE A 71 2.79 12.51 -4.56
CA PHE A 71 3.84 11.67 -5.18
C PHE A 71 3.50 11.30 -6.62
N TYR A 72 2.22 11.14 -6.93
CA TYR A 72 1.75 10.95 -8.30
C TYR A 72 2.03 12.19 -9.16
N HIS A 73 1.74 13.38 -8.64
CA HIS A 73 2.01 14.63 -9.34
C HIS A 73 3.52 14.84 -9.61
N TRP A 74 4.38 14.48 -8.68
CA TRP A 74 5.84 14.55 -8.85
C TRP A 74 6.43 13.47 -9.76
N GLY A 75 5.63 12.53 -10.22
CA GLY A 75 6.09 11.44 -11.07
C GLY A 75 6.90 10.35 -10.36
N ILE A 76 6.96 10.38 -9.04
CA ILE A 76 7.70 9.39 -8.23
C ILE A 76 7.02 8.03 -8.32
N ILE A 77 5.70 7.99 -8.12
CA ILE A 77 4.92 6.76 -8.17
C ILE A 77 5.02 6.10 -9.54
N GLN A 78 4.95 6.88 -10.62
CA GLN A 78 5.04 6.34 -11.98
C GLN A 78 6.38 5.64 -12.22
N LYS A 79 7.49 6.17 -11.71
CA LYS A 79 8.81 5.55 -11.82
C LYS A 79 8.90 4.26 -11.00
N VAL A 80 8.39 4.28 -9.78
CA VAL A 80 8.38 3.11 -8.89
C VAL A 80 7.50 2.02 -9.47
N VAL A 81 6.26 2.34 -9.83
CA VAL A 81 5.31 1.40 -10.46
C VAL A 81 5.86 0.86 -11.77
N GLY A 82 6.49 1.72 -12.60
CA GLY A 82 7.13 1.31 -13.85
C GLY A 82 8.27 0.31 -13.63
N ALA A 83 9.09 0.49 -12.60
CA ALA A 83 10.16 -0.45 -12.24
C ALA A 83 9.57 -1.81 -11.80
N PHE A 84 8.55 -1.82 -10.94
CA PHE A 84 7.85 -3.04 -10.53
C PHE A 84 7.16 -3.73 -11.72
N ALA A 85 6.48 -2.97 -12.57
CA ALA A 85 5.84 -3.51 -13.78
C ALA A 85 6.86 -4.18 -14.72
N TRP A 86 8.05 -3.60 -14.86
CA TRP A 86 9.13 -4.20 -15.65
C TRP A 86 9.57 -5.55 -15.07
N VAL A 87 9.72 -5.64 -13.74
CA VAL A 87 10.06 -6.89 -13.03
C VAL A 87 8.96 -7.93 -13.25
N LEU A 88 7.70 -7.59 -13.00
CA LEU A 88 6.56 -8.50 -13.17
C LEU A 88 6.46 -9.02 -14.60
N ARG A 89 6.59 -8.14 -15.61
CA ARG A 89 6.59 -8.54 -17.02
C ARG A 89 7.69 -9.54 -17.35
N LYS A 90 8.87 -9.37 -16.77
CA LYS A 90 10.01 -10.26 -17.03
C LYS A 90 9.82 -11.66 -16.43
N PHE A 91 9.15 -11.75 -15.28
CA PHE A 91 8.97 -13.02 -14.57
C PHE A 91 7.64 -13.72 -14.90
N MET A 92 6.59 -12.99 -15.22
CA MET A 92 5.23 -13.53 -15.34
C MET A 92 4.70 -13.53 -16.79
N ASN A 93 5.45 -13.01 -17.78
CA ASN A 93 5.01 -12.91 -19.19
C ASN A 93 3.65 -12.20 -19.36
N ILE A 94 3.35 -11.22 -18.52
CA ILE A 94 2.13 -10.40 -18.59
C ILE A 94 2.32 -9.20 -19.52
N SER A 95 1.21 -8.62 -19.99
CA SER A 95 1.24 -7.43 -20.84
C SER A 95 1.74 -6.19 -20.08
N GLY A 96 2.08 -5.13 -20.81
CA GLY A 96 2.55 -3.89 -20.18
C GLY A 96 1.50 -3.21 -19.32
N SER A 97 0.25 -3.22 -19.79
CA SER A 97 -0.90 -2.65 -19.06
C SER A 97 -1.24 -3.46 -17.81
N GLU A 98 -1.23 -4.79 -17.91
CA GLU A 98 -1.43 -5.69 -16.77
C GLU A 98 -0.37 -5.47 -15.69
N GLY A 99 0.91 -5.48 -16.07
CA GLY A 99 2.01 -5.25 -15.14
C GLY A 99 1.96 -3.87 -14.48
N LEU A 100 1.49 -2.85 -15.20
CA LEU A 100 1.37 -1.51 -14.65
C LEU A 100 0.27 -1.42 -13.58
N VAL A 101 -0.89 -2.05 -13.82
CA VAL A 101 -1.98 -2.08 -12.84
C VAL A 101 -1.63 -2.95 -11.64
N ALA A 102 -1.09 -4.15 -11.89
CA ALA A 102 -0.67 -5.05 -10.84
C ALA A 102 0.35 -4.37 -9.90
N ALA A 103 1.38 -3.75 -10.46
CA ALA A 103 2.35 -2.98 -9.68
C ALA A 103 1.72 -1.75 -9.00
N GLY A 104 0.78 -1.08 -9.66
CA GLY A 104 0.04 0.05 -9.09
C GLY A 104 -0.77 -0.34 -7.87
N ASN A 105 -1.41 -1.49 -7.88
CA ASN A 105 -2.24 -2.00 -6.78
C ASN A 105 -1.47 -2.23 -5.48
N ILE A 106 -0.14 -2.38 -5.51
CA ILE A 106 0.69 -2.51 -4.30
C ILE A 106 0.64 -1.21 -3.46
N PHE A 107 0.56 -0.06 -4.12
CA PHE A 107 0.64 1.25 -3.49
C PHE A 107 -0.70 1.99 -3.48
N MET A 108 -1.46 1.83 -4.55
CA MET A 108 -2.72 2.52 -4.81
C MET A 108 -3.88 1.55 -4.58
N GLY A 109 -5.05 2.08 -4.34
CA GLY A 109 -6.25 1.25 -4.22
C GLY A 109 -6.74 0.69 -5.56
N MET A 110 -7.60 -0.31 -5.51
CA MET A 110 -8.22 -0.92 -6.69
C MET A 110 -9.03 0.06 -7.56
N THR A 111 -9.40 1.20 -7.02
CA THR A 111 -10.11 2.27 -7.74
C THR A 111 -9.16 3.23 -8.44
N GLU A 112 -7.95 3.38 -7.93
CA GLU A 112 -6.95 4.34 -8.43
C GLU A 112 -6.03 3.72 -9.47
N SER A 113 -5.59 2.48 -9.27
CA SER A 113 -4.64 1.84 -10.18
C SER A 113 -5.15 1.62 -11.60
N PRO A 114 -6.44 1.33 -11.88
CA PRO A 114 -6.95 1.27 -13.25
C PRO A 114 -6.90 2.62 -13.99
N VAL A 115 -6.83 3.73 -13.26
CA VAL A 115 -6.68 5.06 -13.88
C VAL A 115 -5.33 5.18 -14.60
N LEU A 116 -4.30 4.45 -14.14
CA LEU A 116 -2.99 4.40 -14.81
C LEU A 116 -3.08 3.87 -16.25
N ILE A 117 -4.02 2.98 -16.50
CA ILE A 117 -4.22 2.32 -17.81
C ILE A 117 -5.46 2.80 -18.55
N LYS A 118 -6.08 3.89 -18.11
CA LYS A 118 -7.34 4.42 -18.69
C LYS A 118 -7.29 4.46 -20.23
N ASN A 119 -6.17 4.88 -20.81
CA ASN A 119 -6.02 5.02 -22.25
C ASN A 119 -5.88 3.66 -22.98
N TYR A 120 -5.55 2.59 -22.26
CA TYR A 120 -5.39 1.24 -22.82
C TYR A 120 -6.64 0.38 -22.66
N LEU A 121 -7.56 0.74 -21.73
CA LEU A 121 -8.78 -0.03 -21.47
C LEU A 121 -9.59 -0.42 -22.72
N PRO A 122 -9.78 0.45 -23.73
CA PRO A 122 -10.57 0.11 -24.93
C PRO A 122 -9.92 -0.98 -25.80
N THR A 123 -8.60 -1.18 -25.67
CA THR A 123 -7.82 -2.13 -26.48
C THR A 123 -7.50 -3.42 -25.73
N MET A 124 -7.87 -3.52 -24.47
CA MET A 124 -7.58 -4.68 -23.63
C MET A 124 -8.50 -5.86 -23.90
N ASN A 125 -7.93 -7.05 -23.85
CA ASN A 125 -8.64 -8.32 -23.94
C ASN A 125 -9.39 -8.63 -22.63
N ARG A 126 -10.36 -9.54 -22.70
CA ARG A 126 -11.13 -9.97 -21.51
C ARG A 126 -10.24 -10.56 -20.40
N SER A 127 -9.19 -11.29 -20.77
CA SER A 127 -8.24 -11.85 -19.78
C SER A 127 -7.44 -10.77 -19.08
N GLU A 128 -7.02 -9.74 -19.80
CA GLU A 128 -6.31 -8.59 -19.23
C GLU A 128 -7.21 -7.81 -18.26
N ILE A 129 -8.46 -7.56 -18.66
CA ILE A 129 -9.44 -6.90 -17.77
C ILE A 129 -9.70 -7.75 -16.52
N PHE A 130 -9.81 -9.07 -16.69
CA PHE A 130 -9.99 -10.00 -15.57
C PHE A 130 -8.82 -9.93 -14.59
N LEU A 131 -7.58 -9.91 -15.08
CA LEU A 131 -6.39 -9.75 -14.24
C LEU A 131 -6.42 -8.43 -13.46
N VAL A 132 -6.81 -7.33 -14.10
CA VAL A 132 -6.97 -6.02 -13.45
C VAL A 132 -7.96 -6.10 -12.29
N MET A 133 -9.10 -6.76 -12.49
CA MET A 133 -10.11 -6.92 -11.44
C MET A 133 -9.62 -7.80 -10.30
N VAL A 134 -9.02 -8.94 -10.59
CA VAL A 134 -8.55 -9.89 -9.58
C VAL A 134 -7.41 -9.30 -8.76
N SER A 135 -6.43 -8.67 -9.40
CA SER A 135 -5.31 -8.02 -8.70
C SER A 135 -5.79 -6.87 -7.80
N GLY A 136 -6.79 -6.10 -8.25
CA GLY A 136 -7.39 -5.04 -7.45
C GLY A 136 -8.10 -5.58 -6.20
N MET A 137 -8.81 -6.70 -6.32
CA MET A 137 -9.51 -7.33 -5.19
C MET A 137 -8.58 -8.06 -4.22
N GLY A 138 -7.39 -8.47 -4.69
CA GLY A 138 -6.39 -9.16 -3.88
C GLY A 138 -5.50 -8.24 -3.05
N THR A 139 -5.51 -6.94 -3.30
CA THR A 139 -4.60 -5.97 -2.69
C THR A 139 -5.33 -4.98 -1.80
N ILE A 140 -4.61 -4.37 -0.86
CA ILE A 140 -5.12 -3.35 0.05
C ILE A 140 -4.48 -2.00 -0.31
N ALA A 141 -5.31 -0.95 -0.43
CA ALA A 141 -4.81 0.41 -0.63
C ALA A 141 -3.89 0.85 0.54
N GLY A 142 -2.83 1.57 0.23
CA GLY A 142 -1.89 2.07 1.25
C GLY A 142 -2.55 2.90 2.35
N SER A 143 -3.57 3.69 2.02
CA SER A 143 -4.36 4.46 2.98
C SER A 143 -5.14 3.56 3.95
N VAL A 144 -5.77 2.49 3.44
CA VAL A 144 -6.51 1.53 4.26
C VAL A 144 -5.56 0.68 5.10
N MET A 145 -4.38 0.33 4.56
CA MET A 145 -3.33 -0.36 5.30
C MET A 145 -2.91 0.43 6.55
N GLY A 146 -2.79 1.78 6.44
CA GLY A 146 -2.52 2.65 7.58
C GLY A 146 -3.56 2.52 8.68
N THR A 147 -4.83 2.46 8.32
CA THR A 147 -5.93 2.24 9.27
C THR A 147 -5.79 0.91 10.01
N TYR A 148 -5.53 -0.19 9.29
CA TYR A 148 -5.33 -1.51 9.92
C TYR A 148 -4.14 -1.52 10.89
N ILE A 149 -3.02 -0.92 10.50
CA ILE A 149 -1.84 -0.81 11.37
C ILE A 149 -2.17 0.01 12.63
N GLY A 150 -2.93 1.10 12.48
CA GLY A 150 -3.36 1.93 13.61
C GLY A 150 -4.29 1.17 14.57
N MET A 151 -5.19 0.34 14.05
CA MET A 151 -6.11 -0.46 14.87
C MET A 151 -5.43 -1.65 15.56
N LEU A 152 -4.63 -2.41 14.82
CA LEU A 152 -4.03 -3.66 15.29
C LEU A 152 -2.73 -3.46 16.08
N GLY A 153 -1.94 -2.46 15.69
CA GLY A 153 -0.66 -2.15 16.32
C GLY A 153 -0.78 -1.47 17.69
N GLY A 154 -1.97 -1.00 18.06
CA GLY A 154 -2.20 -0.33 19.35
C GLY A 154 -1.23 0.83 19.59
N THR A 155 -0.64 0.86 20.80
CA THR A 155 0.36 1.88 21.21
C THR A 155 1.81 1.41 21.04
N ASP A 156 2.03 0.13 20.76
CA ASP A 156 3.37 -0.44 20.64
C ASP A 156 3.98 -0.18 19.26
N PRO A 157 5.10 0.56 19.18
CA PRO A 157 5.76 0.83 17.90
C PRO A 157 6.28 -0.44 17.21
N ALA A 158 6.74 -1.44 17.98
CA ALA A 158 7.24 -2.69 17.43
C ALA A 158 6.11 -3.50 16.76
N ALA A 159 4.94 -3.56 17.39
CA ALA A 159 3.77 -4.20 16.82
C ALA A 159 3.32 -3.50 15.53
N LYS A 160 3.32 -2.17 15.49
CA LYS A 160 2.99 -1.41 14.28
C LYS A 160 3.92 -1.74 13.11
N VAL A 161 5.23 -1.80 13.34
CA VAL A 161 6.21 -2.16 12.31
C VAL A 161 5.99 -3.59 11.84
N LEU A 162 5.73 -4.53 12.75
CA LEU A 162 5.45 -5.92 12.41
C LEU A 162 4.21 -6.04 11.51
N PHE A 163 3.10 -5.40 11.87
CA PHE A 163 1.88 -5.39 11.05
C PHE A 163 2.11 -4.70 9.71
N ALA A 164 2.83 -3.58 9.68
CA ALA A 164 3.16 -2.89 8.44
C ALA A 164 3.95 -3.79 7.49
N THR A 165 4.95 -4.51 8.00
CA THR A 165 5.76 -5.44 7.21
C THR A 165 4.93 -6.58 6.65
N HIS A 166 4.04 -7.17 7.45
CA HIS A 166 3.20 -8.28 7.02
C HIS A 166 2.14 -7.85 5.99
N LEU A 167 1.50 -6.72 6.20
CA LEU A 167 0.50 -6.19 5.25
C LEU A 167 1.13 -5.78 3.92
N LEU A 168 2.33 -5.17 3.94
CA LEU A 168 3.08 -4.86 2.72
C LEU A 168 3.46 -6.14 1.97
N SER A 169 3.98 -7.15 2.67
CA SER A 169 4.34 -8.42 2.04
C SER A 169 3.12 -9.12 1.46
N ALA A 170 1.97 -9.07 2.14
CA ALA A 170 0.72 -9.65 1.64
C ALA A 170 0.25 -8.96 0.36
N SER A 171 0.32 -7.62 0.27
CA SER A 171 -0.04 -6.88 -0.95
C SER A 171 0.87 -7.21 -2.12
N VAL A 172 2.18 -7.35 -1.89
CA VAL A 172 3.13 -7.77 -2.93
C VAL A 172 2.90 -9.22 -3.36
N MET A 173 2.51 -10.11 -2.44
CA MET A 173 2.20 -11.51 -2.77
C MET A 173 0.88 -11.69 -3.52
N ALA A 174 -0.07 -10.77 -3.36
CA ALA A 174 -1.38 -10.83 -4.01
C ALA A 174 -1.34 -10.44 -5.49
N VAL A 175 -0.30 -9.74 -5.91
CA VAL A 175 -0.02 -9.37 -7.31
C VAL A 175 0.77 -10.45 -8.01
#